data_fa694cdc29056efb19f6b8c60f07467e
#
_entry.id   fa694cdc29056efb19f6b8c60f07467e
#
_cell.length_a   1.000
_cell.length_b   1.000
_cell.length_c   1.000
_cell.angle_alpha   90.00
_cell.angle_beta   90.00
_cell.angle_gamma   90.00
#
_symmetry.space_group_name_H-M   'P 1'
#
loop_
_entity.id
_entity.type
_entity.pdbx_description
1 polymer ?
#
loop_
_entity_poly.entity_id
_entity_poly.type
_entity_poly.pdbx_seq_one_letter_code
_entity_poly.pdbx_strand_id
1 'polypeptide(L)'
;MTMKRLEGNVAIITGGGKGIGYGIAQAFAQEGSNLVITGRTESRLIAAKEKLEAEYGVEVLPIVADGADEDAIKNVVAKAVEKFG
;
A
#
# COMPACT_ATOMS: atom_id res chain seq x y z
N MET A 1 10.33 3.47 7.13
CA MET A 1 9.37 2.79 6.24
C MET A 1 9.30 1.31 6.58
N THR A 2 8.10 0.77 6.60
CA THR A 2 7.87 -0.63 6.90
C THR A 2 7.15 -1.29 5.73
N MET A 3 7.57 -2.50 5.42
CA MET A 3 6.95 -3.30 4.37
C MET A 3 6.57 -4.66 4.94
N LYS A 4 5.40 -5.15 4.58
CA LYS A 4 4.91 -6.45 5.01
C LYS A 4 4.25 -7.15 3.83
N ARG A 5 4.53 -8.44 3.69
CA ARG A 5 3.94 -9.23 2.61
C ARG A 5 2.94 -10.22 3.19
N LEU A 6 1.74 -10.24 2.61
CA LEU A 6 0.70 -11.20 2.97
C LEU A 6 0.69 -12.33 1.95
N GLU A 7 0.08 -13.45 2.30
CA GLU A 7 -0.11 -14.55 1.36
C GLU A 7 -0.94 -14.09 0.17
N GLY A 8 -0.72 -14.68 -0.98
CA GLY A 8 -1.50 -14.39 -2.17
C GLY A 8 -1.06 -13.15 -2.94
N ASN A 9 0.19 -12.75 -2.82
CA ASN A 9 0.76 -11.62 -3.58
C ASN A 9 0.15 -10.26 -3.21
N VAL A 10 0.04 -10.00 -1.91
CA VAL A 10 -0.36 -8.69 -1.40
C VAL A 10 0.78 -8.12 -0.57
N ALA A 11 1.19 -6.90 -0.83
CA ALA A 11 2.22 -6.22 -0.07
C ALA A 11 1.64 -4.98 0.62
N ILE A 12 1.99 -4.79 1.88
CA ILE A 12 1.62 -3.60 2.64
C ILE A 12 2.85 -2.71 2.75
N ILE A 13 2.74 -1.48 2.28
CA ILE A 13 3.85 -0.54 2.25
C ILE A 13 3.46 0.73 2.98
N THR A 14 4.15 1.04 4.07
CA THR A 14 3.93 2.30 4.77
C THR A 14 4.72 3.40 4.07
N GLY A 15 4.12 4.58 3.94
CA GLY A 15 4.74 5.67 3.20
C GLY A 15 4.74 5.46 1.70
N GLY A 16 3.83 4.63 1.18
CA GLY A 16 3.80 4.27 -0.24
C GLY A 16 3.40 5.39 -1.19
N GLY A 17 2.97 6.52 -0.68
CA GLY A 17 2.51 7.64 -1.50
C GLY A 17 3.61 8.53 -2.05
N LYS A 18 4.85 8.41 -1.60
CA LYS A 18 5.95 9.25 -2.08
C LYS A 18 7.33 8.63 -1.88
N GLY A 19 8.28 9.13 -2.66
CA GLY A 19 9.71 8.83 -2.48
C GLY A 19 10.05 7.36 -2.58
N ILE A 20 10.85 6.88 -1.63
CA ILE A 20 11.32 5.49 -1.60
C ILE A 20 10.15 4.51 -1.47
N GLY A 21 9.14 4.86 -0.68
CA GLY A 21 7.96 4.02 -0.52
C GLY A 21 7.22 3.80 -1.83
N TYR A 22 7.08 4.85 -2.63
CA TYR A 22 6.45 4.72 -3.94
C TYR A 22 7.28 3.84 -4.88
N GLY A 23 8.62 3.99 -4.85
CA GLY A 23 9.50 3.14 -5.65
C GLY A 23 9.39 1.66 -5.29
N ILE A 24 9.26 1.35 -4.00
CA ILE A 24 9.06 -0.03 -3.55
C ILE A 24 7.69 -0.53 -4.01
N ALA A 25 6.66 0.31 -3.92
CA ALA A 25 5.32 -0.03 -4.40
C ALA A 25 5.34 -0.37 -5.90
N GLN A 26 6.06 0.42 -6.70
CA GLN A 26 6.22 0.15 -8.13
C GLN A 26 6.88 -1.21 -8.38
N ALA A 27 7.92 -1.54 -7.61
CA ALA A 27 8.63 -2.81 -7.77
C ALA A 27 7.70 -4.00 -7.51
N PHE A 28 6.88 -3.94 -6.45
CA PHE A 28 5.93 -5.01 -6.17
C PHE A 28 4.79 -5.06 -7.19
N ALA A 29 4.30 -3.91 -7.62
CA ALA A 29 3.26 -3.85 -8.65
C ALA A 29 3.74 -4.44 -9.96
N GLN A 30 5.00 -4.20 -10.32
CA GLN A 30 5.61 -4.74 -11.51
C GLN A 30 5.67 -6.27 -11.47
N GLU A 31 5.77 -6.85 -10.28
CA GLU A 31 5.73 -8.30 -10.09
C GLU A 31 4.31 -8.85 -10.07
N GLY A 32 3.30 -8.00 -10.18
CA GLY A 32 1.91 -8.42 -10.17
C GLY A 32 1.26 -8.47 -8.79
N SER A 33 1.93 -7.95 -7.76
CA SER A 33 1.36 -7.92 -6.42
C SER A 33 0.30 -6.84 -6.28
N ASN A 34 -0.79 -7.16 -5.61
CA ASN A 34 -1.73 -6.14 -5.15
C ASN A 34 -1.11 -5.43 -3.95
N LEU A 35 -1.51 -4.20 -3.73
CA LEU A 35 -0.84 -3.34 -2.76
C LEU A 35 -1.81 -2.74 -1.75
N VAL A 36 -1.32 -2.58 -0.52
CA VAL A 36 -1.94 -1.69 0.45
C VAL A 36 -0.89 -0.63 0.74
N ILE A 37 -1.21 0.62 0.49
CA ILE A 37 -0.29 1.74 0.74
C ILE A 37 -0.86 2.62 1.84
N THR A 38 -0.01 3.06 2.74
CA THR A 38 -0.41 3.93 3.83
C THR A 38 0.43 5.19 3.86
N GLY A 39 -0.09 6.23 4.45
CA GLY A 39 0.58 7.50 4.61
C GLY A 39 -0.35 8.48 5.30
N ARG A 40 0.15 9.69 5.52
CA ARG A 40 -0.62 10.73 6.23
C ARG A 40 -1.42 11.64 5.32
N THR A 41 -1.13 11.66 4.03
CA THR A 41 -1.76 12.56 3.07
C THR A 41 -2.62 11.77 2.08
N GLU A 42 -3.93 11.84 2.23
CA GLU A 42 -4.88 11.10 1.40
C GLU A 42 -4.70 11.40 -0.09
N SER A 43 -4.55 12.67 -0.46
CA SER A 43 -4.42 13.03 -1.87
C SER A 43 -3.23 12.38 -2.55
N ARG A 44 -2.11 12.23 -1.82
CA ARG A 44 -0.94 11.55 -2.36
C ARG A 44 -1.16 10.07 -2.52
N LEU A 45 -1.86 9.46 -1.58
CA LEU A 45 -2.17 8.04 -1.63
C LEU A 45 -3.09 7.73 -2.81
N ILE A 46 -4.10 8.56 -3.02
CA ILE A 46 -5.04 8.38 -4.14
C ILE A 46 -4.32 8.57 -5.47
N ALA A 47 -3.45 9.57 -5.58
CA ALA A 47 -2.68 9.78 -6.80
C ALA A 47 -1.76 8.58 -7.09
N ALA A 48 -1.11 8.03 -6.06
CA ALA A 48 -0.26 6.86 -6.19
C ALA A 48 -1.08 5.63 -6.61
N LYS A 49 -2.26 5.43 -5.99
CA LYS A 49 -3.18 4.36 -6.36
C LYS A 49 -3.54 4.42 -7.83
N GLU A 50 -3.97 5.58 -8.31
CA GLU A 50 -4.38 5.74 -9.70
C GLU A 50 -3.25 5.42 -10.67
N LYS A 51 -2.04 5.90 -10.38
CA LYS A 51 -0.87 5.64 -11.22
C LYS A 51 -0.50 4.16 -11.24
N LEU A 52 -0.46 3.54 -10.07
CA LEU A 52 -0.06 2.13 -9.97
C LEU A 52 -1.08 1.22 -10.64
N GLU A 53 -2.36 1.48 -10.45
CA GLU A 53 -3.41 0.68 -11.09
C GLU A 53 -3.40 0.85 -12.60
N ALA A 54 -3.22 2.08 -13.09
CA ALA A 54 -3.20 2.34 -14.52
C ALA A 54 -1.97 1.74 -15.20
N GLU A 55 -0.82 1.80 -14.54
CA GLU A 55 0.45 1.39 -15.14
C GLU A 55 0.69 -0.11 -15.06
N TYR A 56 0.30 -0.74 -13.96
CA TYR A 56 0.61 -2.16 -13.71
C TYR A 56 -0.60 -3.09 -13.69
N GLY A 57 -1.80 -2.54 -13.66
CA GLY A 57 -3.02 -3.35 -13.67
C GLY A 57 -3.29 -4.10 -12.37
N VAL A 58 -2.66 -3.70 -11.27
CA VAL A 58 -2.88 -4.30 -9.94
C VAL A 58 -3.94 -3.51 -9.17
N GLU A 59 -4.47 -4.10 -8.10
CA GLU A 59 -5.36 -3.40 -7.18
C GLU A 59 -4.54 -2.74 -6.08
N VAL A 60 -4.88 -1.50 -5.74
CA VAL A 60 -4.21 -0.74 -4.69
C VAL A 60 -5.24 -0.23 -3.71
N LEU A 61 -5.06 -0.55 -2.43
CA LEU A 61 -5.91 -0.06 -1.35
C LEU A 61 -5.17 1.03 -0.58
N PRO A 62 -5.59 2.30 -0.68
CA PRO A 62 -4.97 3.37 0.08
C PRO A 62 -5.63 3.50 1.45
N ILE A 63 -4.83 3.63 2.49
CA ILE A 63 -5.35 3.82 3.85
C ILE A 63 -4.57 4.94 4.52
N VAL A 64 -5.27 5.98 4.95
CA VAL A 64 -4.63 7.07 5.69
C VAL A 64 -4.30 6.55 7.10
N ALA A 65 -3.04 6.52 7.43
CA ALA A 65 -2.57 6.03 8.72
C ALA A 65 -1.17 6.58 9.01
N ASP A 66 -0.90 6.81 10.29
CA ASP A 66 0.43 7.17 10.75
C ASP A 66 1.22 5.89 10.96
N GLY A 67 2.32 5.72 10.24
CA GLY A 67 3.17 4.54 10.36
C GLY A 67 3.85 4.36 11.70
N ALA A 68 3.85 5.39 12.55
CA ALA A 68 4.40 5.30 13.91
C ALA A 68 3.37 4.79 14.92
N ASP A 69 2.10 4.67 14.55
CA ASP A 69 1.02 4.23 15.44
C ASP A 69 0.75 2.74 15.24
N GLU A 70 1.05 1.94 16.26
CA GLU A 70 0.85 0.48 16.20
C GLU A 70 -0.61 0.09 15.98
N ASP A 71 -1.54 0.80 16.60
CA ASP A 71 -2.97 0.51 16.43
C ASP A 71 -3.43 0.81 15.02
N ALA A 72 -2.92 1.88 14.43
CA ALA A 72 -3.21 2.21 13.03
C ALA A 72 -2.68 1.12 12.10
N ILE A 73 -1.48 0.60 12.36
CA ILE A 73 -0.89 -0.46 11.55
C ILE A 73 -1.70 -1.77 11.69
N LYS A 74 -2.15 -2.11 12.88
CA LYS A 74 -3.01 -3.28 13.08
C LYS A 74 -4.31 -3.15 12.28
N ASN A 75 -4.89 -1.96 12.27
CA ASN A 75 -6.09 -1.69 11.50
C ASN A 75 -5.84 -1.82 9.99
N VAL A 76 -4.68 -1.37 9.52
CA VAL A 76 -4.27 -1.51 8.12
C VAL A 76 -4.20 -2.99 7.74
N VAL A 77 -3.57 -3.81 8.56
CA VAL A 77 -3.46 -5.25 8.32
C VAL A 77 -4.85 -5.89 8.27
N ALA A 78 -5.72 -5.53 9.21
CA ALA A 78 -7.09 -6.05 9.24
C ALA A 78 -7.85 -5.70 7.97
N LYS A 79 -7.75 -4.46 7.51
CA LYS A 79 -8.42 -4.03 6.27
C LYS A 79 -7.84 -4.70 5.03
N ALA A 80 -6.53 -4.93 5.02
CA ALA A 80 -5.88 -5.63 3.92
C ALA A 80 -6.36 -7.08 3.82
N VAL A 81 -6.47 -7.76 4.95
CA VAL A 81 -6.99 -9.13 5.00
C VAL A 81 -8.45 -9.16 4.57
N GLU A 82 -9.26 -8.21 5.01
CA GLU A 82 -10.67 -8.12 4.64
C GLU A 82 -10.85 -7.97 3.14
N LYS A 83 -10.03 -7.15 2.48
CA LYS A 83 -10.16 -6.89 1.05
C LYS A 83 -9.52 -7.99 0.20
N PHE A 84 -8.34 -8.45 0.56
CA PHE A 84 -7.57 -9.35 -0.30
C PHE A 84 -7.52 -10.80 0.21
N GLY A 85 -8.02 -11.02 1.39
CA GLY A 85 -7.98 -12.35 1.99
C GLY A 85 -6.66 -12.66 2.63
#